data_ea6d99412e105243d25d32ab67e162e0
#
_entry.id   ea6d99412e105243d25d32ab67e162e0
#
_cell.length_a   1.000
_cell.length_b   1.000
_cell.length_c   1.000
_cell.angle_alpha   90.00
_cell.angle_beta   90.00
_cell.angle_gamma   90.00
#
_symmetry.space_group_name_H-M   'P 1'
#
loop_
_entity.id
_entity.type
_entity.pdbx_description
1 polymer ?
#
loop_
_entity_poly.entity_id
_entity_poly.type
_entity_poly.pdbx_seq_one_letter_code
_entity_poly.pdbx_strand_id
1 'polypeptide(L)'
;IKFEADGEFSGFIGATEVTYDWTDYIWKRFATQAQREQMESFVPTEYDNIYMDYEGFIYACTTHVTKSTLEDGTADPIRRLNMMGSDILIRNGEWHIIGDIYWGDGGGYSGPSLITDITAFDNDVYVGLDKVRGRLFAYDDQGRMLFAFGGNGNMDGYFKLPSAIDHMGYDLLVLD
;
A
#
# COMPACT_ATOMS: atom_id res chain seq x y z
N ILE A 1 11.70 -3.68 7.57
CA ILE A 1 12.95 -4.17 8.18
C ILE A 1 12.58 -5.31 9.11
N LYS A 2 13.31 -6.43 9.02
CA LYS A 2 13.15 -7.60 9.89
C LYS A 2 14.30 -7.68 10.90
N PHE A 3 13.95 -7.94 12.15
CA PHE A 3 14.89 -8.26 13.21
C PHE A 3 14.59 -9.66 13.76
N GLU A 4 15.60 -10.38 14.21
CA GLU A 4 15.44 -11.62 14.94
C GLU A 4 14.99 -11.33 16.39
N ALA A 5 14.56 -12.38 17.12
CA ALA A 5 14.04 -12.24 18.48
C ALA A 5 15.08 -11.68 19.48
N ASP A 6 16.37 -11.82 19.21
CA ASP A 6 17.49 -11.27 19.98
C ASP A 6 17.82 -9.80 19.63
N GLY A 7 17.09 -9.22 18.64
CA GLY A 7 17.27 -7.85 18.17
C GLY A 7 18.32 -7.69 17.08
N GLU A 8 18.94 -8.77 16.59
CA GLU A 8 19.85 -8.68 15.46
C GLU A 8 19.09 -8.39 14.14
N PHE A 9 19.67 -7.54 13.31
CA PHE A 9 19.12 -7.22 12.00
C PHE A 9 19.17 -8.44 11.09
N SER A 10 18.02 -8.88 10.60
CA SER A 10 17.87 -10.06 9.74
C SER A 10 17.79 -9.70 8.25
N GLY A 11 17.22 -8.54 7.90
CA GLY A 11 17.10 -8.13 6.50
C GLY A 11 15.96 -7.17 6.21
N PHE A 12 15.69 -7.03 4.92
CA PHE A 12 14.54 -6.28 4.42
C PHE A 12 13.53 -7.25 3.83
N ILE A 13 12.25 -7.09 4.16
CA ILE A 13 11.14 -7.85 3.56
C ILE A 13 10.58 -7.02 2.41
N GLY A 14 10.35 -7.65 1.25
CA GLY A 14 9.83 -6.99 0.06
C GLY A 14 10.83 -6.10 -0.69
N ALA A 15 12.09 -6.07 -0.26
CA ALA A 15 13.14 -5.51 -1.10
C ALA A 15 13.40 -6.50 -2.25
N THR A 16 13.26 -6.03 -3.47
CA THR A 16 13.66 -6.81 -4.64
C THR A 16 15.14 -7.13 -4.50
N GLU A 17 15.52 -8.39 -4.68
CA GLU A 17 16.94 -8.75 -4.74
C GLU A 17 17.60 -7.89 -5.81
N VAL A 18 18.48 -7.01 -5.40
CA VAL A 18 19.34 -6.29 -6.33
C VAL A 18 20.35 -7.32 -6.85
N THR A 19 19.98 -8.04 -7.87
CA THR A 19 20.93 -8.81 -8.64
C THR A 19 21.88 -7.80 -9.25
N TYR A 20 23.09 -7.72 -8.72
CA TYR A 20 24.18 -6.93 -9.33
C TYR A 20 24.49 -7.55 -10.69
N ASP A 21 23.77 -7.12 -11.70
CA ASP A 21 24.16 -7.41 -13.07
C ASP A 21 25.37 -6.53 -13.40
N TRP A 22 26.53 -7.16 -13.52
CA TRP A 22 27.77 -6.50 -13.91
C TRP A 22 27.62 -5.77 -15.26
N THR A 23 26.71 -6.22 -16.11
CA THR A 23 26.40 -5.59 -17.39
C THR A 23 25.73 -4.24 -17.15
N ASP A 24 24.79 -4.11 -16.21
CA ASP A 24 24.14 -2.85 -15.82
C ASP A 24 25.16 -1.84 -15.23
N TYR A 25 26.11 -2.30 -14.43
CA TYR A 25 27.16 -1.44 -13.90
C TYR A 25 28.08 -0.88 -15.00
N ILE A 26 28.43 -1.71 -15.98
CA ILE A 26 29.26 -1.31 -17.12
C ILE A 26 28.48 -0.33 -18.02
N TRP A 27 27.20 -0.61 -18.31
CA TRP A 27 26.34 0.27 -19.09
C TRP A 27 26.11 1.62 -18.43
N LYS A 28 25.89 1.66 -17.11
CA LYS A 28 25.75 2.92 -16.35
C LYS A 28 27.01 3.81 -16.43
N ARG A 29 28.18 3.21 -16.60
CA ARG A 29 29.45 3.95 -16.73
C ARG A 29 29.65 4.55 -18.11
N PHE A 30 29.08 3.95 -19.17
CA PHE A 30 29.22 4.39 -20.55
C PHE A 30 27.95 5.08 -21.12
N ALA A 31 26.84 5.06 -20.40
CA ALA A 31 25.60 5.70 -20.82
C ALA A 31 25.73 7.24 -20.80
N THR A 32 25.18 7.90 -21.81
CA THR A 32 25.04 9.36 -21.84
C THR A 32 24.06 9.85 -20.78
N GLN A 33 24.10 11.14 -20.43
CA GLN A 33 23.23 11.72 -19.42
C GLN A 33 21.74 11.53 -19.76
N ALA A 34 21.36 11.69 -21.03
CA ALA A 34 19.98 11.45 -21.51
C ALA A 34 19.57 9.96 -21.41
N GLN A 35 20.49 9.03 -21.58
CA GLN A 35 20.22 7.60 -21.40
C GLN A 35 20.12 7.22 -19.92
N ARG A 36 20.84 7.91 -19.03
CA ARG A 36 20.73 7.70 -17.58
C ARG A 36 19.40 8.19 -17.03
N GLU A 37 18.85 9.26 -17.58
CA GLU A 37 17.53 9.80 -17.21
C GLU A 37 16.38 8.90 -17.66
N GLN A 38 16.59 8.10 -18.71
CA GLN A 38 15.63 7.09 -19.18
C GLN A 38 15.79 5.72 -18.50
N MET A 39 16.88 5.48 -17.79
CA MET A 39 17.02 4.30 -16.93
C MET A 39 16.17 4.53 -15.70
N GLU A 40 15.06 3.82 -15.60
CA GLU A 40 14.24 3.85 -14.39
C GLU A 40 15.13 3.65 -13.17
N SER A 41 15.19 4.67 -12.35
CA SER A 41 15.81 4.56 -11.04
C SER A 41 14.98 3.54 -10.29
N PHE A 42 15.52 2.34 -10.08
CA PHE A 42 14.88 1.33 -9.26
C PHE A 42 14.82 1.87 -7.84
N VAL A 43 13.74 2.55 -7.52
CA VAL A 43 13.44 3.00 -6.17
C VAL A 43 12.69 1.85 -5.48
N PRO A 44 13.25 1.29 -4.41
CA PRO A 44 12.52 0.30 -3.62
C PRO A 44 11.17 0.87 -3.20
N THR A 45 10.12 0.09 -3.25
CA THR A 45 8.81 0.50 -2.73
C THR A 45 8.94 0.76 -1.24
N GLU A 46 8.67 2.00 -0.83
CA GLU A 46 8.56 2.37 0.57
C GLU A 46 7.12 2.11 1.02
N TYR A 47 6.96 1.47 2.17
CA TYR A 47 5.66 1.24 2.78
C TYR A 47 5.45 2.22 3.92
N ASP A 48 4.26 2.82 3.96
CA ASP A 48 3.85 3.75 5.02
C ASP A 48 3.49 3.01 6.30
N ASN A 49 2.81 1.87 6.18
CA ASN A 49 2.49 1.01 7.32
C ASN A 49 2.39 -0.46 6.92
N ILE A 50 2.45 -1.33 7.92
CA ILE A 50 2.34 -2.79 7.78
C ILE A 50 1.46 -3.38 8.88
N TYR A 51 0.74 -4.46 8.54
CA TYR A 51 0.03 -5.32 9.47
C TYR A 51 0.44 -6.77 9.20
N MET A 52 0.72 -7.55 10.24
CA MET A 52 1.05 -8.98 10.10
C MET A 52 -0.13 -9.82 10.59
N ASP A 53 -0.67 -10.66 9.72
CA ASP A 53 -1.75 -11.57 10.06
C ASP A 53 -1.26 -12.77 10.90
N TYR A 54 -2.21 -13.56 11.42
CA TYR A 54 -1.91 -14.70 12.27
C TYR A 54 -1.16 -15.85 11.55
N GLU A 55 -1.19 -15.87 10.22
CA GLU A 55 -0.46 -16.83 9.39
C GLU A 55 0.97 -16.36 9.09
N GLY A 56 1.31 -15.13 9.46
CA GLY A 56 2.62 -14.53 9.25
C GLY A 56 2.78 -13.84 7.89
N PHE A 57 1.70 -13.64 7.12
CA PHE A 57 1.74 -12.78 5.95
C PHE A 57 1.69 -11.31 6.37
N ILE A 58 2.30 -10.46 5.58
CA ILE A 58 2.39 -9.04 5.86
C ILE A 58 1.55 -8.26 4.84
N TYR A 59 0.48 -7.64 5.32
CA TYR A 59 -0.19 -6.59 4.57
C TYR A 59 0.60 -5.31 4.70
N ALA A 60 0.90 -4.68 3.58
CA ALA A 60 1.68 -3.45 3.52
C ALA A 60 0.93 -2.43 2.67
N CYS A 61 0.92 -1.17 3.11
CA CYS A 61 0.31 -0.09 2.35
C CYS A 61 1.32 1.00 2.00
N THR A 62 1.06 1.72 0.91
CA THR A 62 1.86 2.85 0.46
C THR A 62 0.99 3.96 -0.12
N THR A 63 1.41 5.19 0.12
CA THR A 63 0.80 6.40 -0.46
C THR A 63 1.41 6.77 -1.82
N HIS A 64 2.39 6.01 -2.30
CA HIS A 64 3.05 6.26 -3.59
C HIS A 64 2.18 5.84 -4.79
N VAL A 65 1.02 6.47 -4.92
CA VAL A 65 0.13 6.32 -6.06
C VAL A 65 0.12 7.60 -6.87
N THR A 66 0.58 7.53 -8.11
CA THR A 66 0.66 8.68 -9.02
C THR A 66 -0.35 8.54 -10.15
N LYS A 67 -0.59 9.64 -10.87
CA LYS A 67 -1.44 9.60 -12.06
C LYS A 67 -0.88 8.62 -13.11
N SER A 68 0.44 8.59 -13.30
CA SER A 68 1.11 7.67 -14.22
C SER A 68 0.86 6.21 -13.83
N THR A 69 1.11 5.84 -12.56
CA THR A 69 0.92 4.46 -12.11
C THR A 69 -0.54 3.99 -12.17
N LEU A 70 -1.49 4.92 -12.06
CA LEU A 70 -2.91 4.61 -12.26
C LEU A 70 -3.23 4.38 -13.74
N GLU A 71 -2.73 5.24 -14.64
CA GLU A 71 -2.94 5.12 -16.08
C GLU A 71 -2.29 3.87 -16.66
N ASP A 72 -1.12 3.49 -16.15
CA ASP A 72 -0.38 2.30 -16.56
C ASP A 72 -0.92 1.00 -15.91
N GLY A 73 -1.83 1.12 -14.93
CA GLY A 73 -2.38 -0.02 -14.19
C GLY A 73 -1.35 -0.70 -13.26
N THR A 74 -0.29 0.02 -12.88
CA THR A 74 0.78 -0.48 -12.00
C THR A 74 0.67 0.03 -10.56
N ALA A 75 -0.40 0.78 -10.25
CA ALA A 75 -0.66 1.28 -8.90
C ALA A 75 -1.08 0.14 -7.98
N ASP A 76 -0.23 -0.18 -7.02
CA ASP A 76 -0.45 -1.21 -6.00
C ASP A 76 -0.31 -0.61 -4.59
N PRO A 77 -1.29 0.17 -4.11
CA PRO A 77 -1.21 0.80 -2.79
C PRO A 77 -1.30 -0.19 -1.63
N ILE A 78 -1.81 -1.39 -1.87
CA ILE A 78 -1.89 -2.48 -0.89
C ILE A 78 -1.23 -3.73 -1.47
N ARG A 79 -0.39 -4.38 -0.67
CA ARG A 79 0.26 -5.66 -0.99
C ARG A 79 0.11 -6.63 0.16
N ARG A 80 0.04 -7.93 -0.14
CA ARG A 80 0.17 -9.02 0.84
C ARG A 80 1.48 -9.75 0.56
N LEU A 81 2.44 -9.61 1.44
CA LEU A 81 3.77 -10.17 1.25
C LEU A 81 3.92 -11.48 2.02
N ASN A 82 4.50 -12.48 1.37
CA ASN A 82 4.92 -13.69 2.05
C ASN A 82 6.26 -13.47 2.78
N MET A 83 6.73 -14.49 3.50
CA MET A 83 7.99 -14.46 4.24
C MET A 83 9.22 -14.17 3.37
N MET A 84 9.13 -14.40 2.06
CA MET A 84 10.19 -14.12 1.09
C MET A 84 10.06 -12.71 0.49
N GLY A 85 9.03 -11.96 0.88
CA GLY A 85 8.77 -10.60 0.39
C GLY A 85 8.06 -10.53 -0.97
N SER A 86 7.61 -11.66 -1.50
CA SER A 86 6.84 -11.67 -2.75
C SER A 86 5.40 -11.24 -2.48
N ASP A 87 4.86 -10.38 -3.33
CA ASP A 87 3.45 -9.99 -3.29
C ASP A 87 2.57 -11.16 -3.77
N ILE A 88 1.68 -11.60 -2.90
CA ILE A 88 0.74 -12.70 -3.15
C ILE A 88 -0.71 -12.23 -3.10
N LEU A 89 -0.95 -10.91 -3.05
CA LEU A 89 -2.31 -10.37 -3.02
C LEU A 89 -3.06 -10.72 -4.29
N ILE A 90 -4.25 -11.32 -4.14
CA ILE A 90 -5.12 -11.66 -5.25
C ILE A 90 -5.90 -10.41 -5.66
N ARG A 91 -5.99 -10.15 -6.97
CA ARG A 91 -6.64 -8.95 -7.54
C ARG A 91 -7.65 -9.37 -8.61
N ASN A 92 -8.66 -10.15 -8.21
CA ASN A 92 -9.72 -10.64 -9.10
C ASN A 92 -10.99 -9.77 -9.08
N GLY A 93 -10.99 -8.66 -8.33
CA GLY A 93 -12.11 -7.73 -8.28
C GLY A 93 -12.31 -6.98 -9.60
N GLU A 94 -13.53 -6.51 -9.86
CA GLU A 94 -13.85 -5.66 -11.03
C GLU A 94 -13.17 -4.29 -10.93
N TRP A 95 -12.86 -3.85 -9.71
CA TRP A 95 -12.23 -2.57 -9.40
C TRP A 95 -10.84 -2.80 -8.82
N HIS A 96 -9.88 -1.98 -9.22
CA HIS A 96 -8.56 -2.00 -8.62
C HIS A 96 -8.63 -1.67 -7.13
N ILE A 97 -7.71 -2.25 -6.34
CA ILE A 97 -7.60 -2.04 -4.89
C ILE A 97 -6.87 -0.71 -4.63
N ILE A 98 -7.49 0.40 -4.99
CA ILE A 98 -6.90 1.75 -4.93
C ILE A 98 -7.75 2.78 -4.19
N GLY A 99 -8.90 2.38 -3.66
CA GLY A 99 -9.85 3.29 -3.03
C GLY A 99 -10.54 4.22 -4.03
N ASP A 100 -10.73 5.48 -3.63
CA ASP A 100 -11.37 6.51 -4.47
C ASP A 100 -10.36 7.18 -5.40
N ILE A 101 -10.84 7.61 -6.57
CA ILE A 101 -10.12 8.50 -7.48
C ILE A 101 -11.01 9.71 -7.78
N TYR A 102 -10.48 10.89 -7.53
CA TYR A 102 -11.18 12.14 -7.84
C TYR A 102 -10.19 13.21 -8.31
N TRP A 103 -10.41 13.75 -9.49
CA TRP A 103 -9.58 14.78 -10.14
C TRP A 103 -10.32 16.11 -10.32
N GLY A 104 -11.16 16.48 -9.36
CA GLY A 104 -12.00 17.67 -9.47
C GLY A 104 -11.41 18.90 -8.79
N ASP A 105 -11.87 20.08 -9.22
CA ASP A 105 -11.49 21.41 -8.68
C ASP A 105 -12.47 21.90 -7.60
N GLY A 106 -13.40 21.06 -7.14
CA GLY A 106 -14.55 21.44 -6.31
C GLY A 106 -14.27 21.65 -4.82
N GLY A 107 -13.02 21.83 -4.42
CA GLY A 107 -12.62 21.93 -3.01
C GLY A 107 -12.52 20.55 -2.35
N GLY A 108 -11.46 20.30 -1.62
CA GLY A 108 -11.12 19.01 -1.05
C GLY A 108 -9.89 18.39 -1.75
N TYR A 109 -9.57 17.15 -1.38
CA TYR A 109 -8.42 16.47 -1.94
C TYR A 109 -8.68 15.98 -3.36
N SER A 110 -7.81 16.39 -4.29
CA SER A 110 -7.80 15.92 -5.69
C SER A 110 -6.71 14.87 -5.88
N GLY A 111 -7.04 13.76 -6.50
CA GLY A 111 -6.13 12.64 -6.73
C GLY A 111 -6.70 11.30 -6.27
N PRO A 112 -5.87 10.25 -6.25
CA PRO A 112 -6.25 8.94 -5.74
C PRO A 112 -6.34 8.93 -4.22
N SER A 113 -6.92 7.88 -3.63
CA SER A 113 -6.80 7.60 -2.21
C SER A 113 -5.35 7.43 -1.81
N LEU A 114 -5.01 7.93 -0.62
CA LEU A 114 -3.73 7.71 0.02
C LEU A 114 -3.94 6.74 1.18
N ILE A 115 -3.68 5.46 0.92
CA ILE A 115 -3.82 4.41 1.94
C ILE A 115 -2.63 4.47 2.88
N THR A 116 -2.87 4.98 4.08
CA THR A 116 -1.83 5.27 5.08
C THR A 116 -1.74 4.23 6.17
N ASP A 117 -2.78 3.41 6.32
CA ASP A 117 -2.81 2.35 7.31
C ASP A 117 -3.66 1.18 6.84
N ILE A 118 -3.41 0.00 7.40
CA ILE A 118 -4.02 -1.25 6.97
C ILE A 118 -4.14 -2.21 8.15
N THR A 119 -5.26 -2.93 8.22
CA THR A 119 -5.46 -4.08 9.12
C THR A 119 -6.16 -5.22 8.38
N ALA A 120 -6.03 -6.45 8.86
CA ALA A 120 -6.68 -7.61 8.27
C ALA A 120 -7.29 -8.50 9.35
N PHE A 121 -8.54 -8.91 9.13
CA PHE A 121 -9.28 -9.82 10.02
C PHE A 121 -8.92 -11.29 9.74
N ASP A 122 -9.20 -12.17 10.69
CA ASP A 122 -8.91 -13.62 10.60
C ASP A 122 -9.65 -14.34 9.46
N ASN A 123 -10.63 -13.70 8.82
CA ASN A 123 -11.39 -14.22 7.68
C ASN A 123 -10.89 -13.70 6.33
N ASP A 124 -9.63 -13.27 6.24
CA ASP A 124 -8.98 -12.72 5.04
C ASP A 124 -9.63 -11.45 4.47
N VAL A 125 -10.48 -10.77 5.26
CA VAL A 125 -10.96 -9.41 4.94
C VAL A 125 -9.93 -8.41 5.42
N TYR A 126 -9.46 -7.55 4.54
CA TYR A 126 -8.54 -6.48 4.90
C TYR A 126 -9.14 -5.10 4.65
N VAL A 127 -8.72 -4.14 5.45
CA VAL A 127 -9.24 -2.78 5.45
C VAL A 127 -8.10 -1.78 5.35
N GLY A 128 -8.17 -0.91 4.36
CA GLY A 128 -7.25 0.21 4.19
C GLY A 128 -7.89 1.54 4.61
N LEU A 129 -7.11 2.40 5.25
CA LEU A 129 -7.49 3.76 5.64
C LEU A 129 -6.95 4.79 4.65
N ASP A 130 -7.86 5.50 3.97
CA ASP A 130 -7.54 6.78 3.32
C ASP A 130 -7.67 7.91 4.36
N LYS A 131 -6.54 8.28 4.95
CA LYS A 131 -6.47 9.33 5.97
C LYS A 131 -6.95 10.69 5.45
N VAL A 132 -6.70 10.99 4.18
CA VAL A 132 -6.98 12.31 3.60
C VAL A 132 -8.47 12.53 3.40
N ARG A 133 -9.18 11.48 2.97
CA ARG A 133 -10.65 11.53 2.80
C ARG A 133 -11.42 11.04 4.02
N GLY A 134 -10.72 10.52 5.04
CA GLY A 134 -11.37 9.89 6.19
C GLY A 134 -12.19 8.67 5.80
N ARG A 135 -11.76 7.88 4.81
CA ARG A 135 -12.51 6.71 4.31
C ARG A 135 -11.79 5.41 4.54
N LEU A 136 -12.58 4.41 4.82
CA LEU A 136 -12.14 3.03 4.98
C LEU A 136 -12.65 2.22 3.79
N PHE A 137 -11.80 1.36 3.25
CA PHE A 137 -12.12 0.47 2.15
C PHE A 137 -11.85 -0.97 2.58
N ALA A 138 -12.90 -1.80 2.60
CA ALA A 138 -12.79 -3.21 2.94
C ALA A 138 -12.82 -4.06 1.68
N TYR A 139 -11.91 -5.04 1.62
CA TYR A 139 -11.78 -5.98 0.53
C TYR A 139 -11.72 -7.41 1.07
N ASP A 140 -12.18 -8.37 0.26
CA ASP A 140 -12.03 -9.79 0.56
C ASP A 140 -10.71 -10.37 0.03
N ASP A 141 -10.48 -11.66 0.27
CA ASP A 141 -9.31 -12.41 -0.17
C ASP A 141 -9.09 -12.43 -1.69
N GLN A 142 -10.15 -12.14 -2.46
CA GLN A 142 -10.09 -12.06 -3.93
C GLN A 142 -9.82 -10.64 -4.43
N GLY A 143 -9.69 -9.66 -3.54
CA GLY A 143 -9.51 -8.25 -3.89
C GLY A 143 -10.79 -7.58 -4.36
N ARG A 144 -11.97 -8.13 -4.02
CA ARG A 144 -13.25 -7.49 -4.32
C ARG A 144 -13.61 -6.54 -3.20
N MET A 145 -14.00 -5.30 -3.55
CA MET A 145 -14.45 -4.33 -2.57
C MET A 145 -15.80 -4.78 -1.98
N LEU A 146 -15.83 -4.97 -0.67
CA LEU A 146 -17.02 -5.32 0.09
C LEU A 146 -17.85 -4.08 0.42
N PHE A 147 -17.17 -3.05 0.95
CA PHE A 147 -17.78 -1.76 1.29
C PHE A 147 -16.74 -0.66 1.41
N ALA A 148 -17.23 0.58 1.32
CA ALA A 148 -16.51 1.79 1.71
C ALA A 148 -17.31 2.51 2.80
N PHE A 149 -16.63 3.03 3.81
CA PHE A 149 -17.24 3.64 4.97
C PHE A 149 -16.49 4.90 5.39
N GLY A 150 -17.21 5.85 6.01
CA GLY A 150 -16.62 7.07 6.52
C GLY A 150 -16.55 8.23 5.51
N GLY A 151 -15.90 9.28 5.93
CA GLY A 151 -15.67 10.53 5.22
C GLY A 151 -15.23 11.60 6.23
N ASN A 152 -14.69 12.71 5.75
CA ASN A 152 -14.32 13.83 6.62
C ASN A 152 -15.57 14.58 7.11
N GLY A 153 -15.76 14.69 8.40
CA GLY A 153 -16.91 15.38 8.98
C GLY A 153 -17.03 15.27 10.49
N ASN A 154 -18.13 15.83 11.02
CA ASN A 154 -18.44 15.81 12.44
C ASN A 154 -19.74 15.04 12.77
N MET A 155 -20.29 14.33 11.78
CA MET A 155 -21.49 13.52 11.96
C MET A 155 -21.10 12.09 12.35
N ASP A 156 -22.06 11.36 12.94
CA ASP A 156 -21.88 9.95 13.23
C ASP A 156 -21.49 9.19 11.95
N GLY A 157 -20.47 8.33 12.03
CA GLY A 157 -19.92 7.60 10.89
C GLY A 157 -18.92 8.38 10.03
N TYR A 158 -18.55 9.60 10.45
CA TYR A 158 -17.51 10.42 9.84
C TYR A 158 -16.33 10.58 10.80
N PHE A 159 -15.17 10.92 10.25
CA PHE A 159 -13.93 11.13 11.00
C PHE A 159 -13.44 12.57 10.82
N LYS A 160 -12.75 13.09 11.82
CA LYS A 160 -12.13 14.42 11.75
C LYS A 160 -10.72 14.34 11.17
N LEU A 161 -9.88 13.52 11.77
CA LEU A 161 -8.47 13.34 11.44
C LEU A 161 -8.05 11.89 11.70
N PRO A 162 -8.66 10.89 11.06
CA PRO A 162 -8.33 9.51 11.32
C PRO A 162 -6.85 9.27 11.03
N SER A 163 -6.15 8.62 11.93
CA SER A 163 -4.69 8.49 11.87
C SER A 163 -4.22 7.05 11.82
N ALA A 164 -4.99 6.12 12.39
CA ALA A 164 -4.66 4.70 12.37
C ALA A 164 -5.93 3.85 12.49
N ILE A 165 -5.80 2.60 12.07
CA ILE A 165 -6.83 1.57 12.22
C ILE A 165 -6.22 0.30 12.79
N ASP A 166 -7.03 -0.43 13.51
CA ASP A 166 -6.74 -1.78 13.98
C ASP A 166 -8.06 -2.53 14.19
N HIS A 167 -8.03 -3.79 14.59
CA HIS A 167 -9.24 -4.53 14.90
C HIS A 167 -9.12 -5.30 16.21
N MET A 168 -10.26 -5.60 16.81
CA MET A 168 -10.38 -6.47 17.98
C MET A 168 -11.52 -7.44 17.73
N GLY A 169 -11.21 -8.68 17.39
CA GLY A 169 -12.19 -9.64 16.91
C GLY A 169 -12.82 -9.16 15.59
N TYR A 170 -14.12 -8.90 15.60
CA TYR A 170 -14.85 -8.38 14.43
C TYR A 170 -15.08 -6.85 14.47
N ASP A 171 -14.61 -6.18 15.52
CA ASP A 171 -14.76 -4.74 15.65
C ASP A 171 -13.56 -4.02 15.04
N LEU A 172 -13.82 -3.11 14.10
CA LEU A 172 -12.80 -2.23 13.53
C LEU A 172 -12.62 -1.03 14.46
N LEU A 173 -11.40 -0.78 14.85
CA LEU A 173 -11.00 0.35 15.68
C LEU A 173 -10.40 1.45 14.81
N VAL A 174 -10.81 2.69 15.02
CA VAL A 174 -10.27 3.86 14.31
C VAL A 174 -9.77 4.86 15.34
N LEU A 175 -8.53 5.26 15.21
CA LEU A 175 -7.95 6.35 15.99
C LEU A 175 -8.20 7.66 15.24
N ASP A 176 -9.13 8.49 15.74
CA ASP A 176 -9.54 9.77 15.15
C ASP A 176 -9.24 10.97 16.08
#